data_814a995e745d067bd85bb8234e0f5d06
#
_entry.id   814a995e745d067bd85bb8234e0f5d06
#
_cell.length_a   1.000
_cell.length_b   1.000
_cell.length_c   1.000
_cell.angle_alpha   90.00
_cell.angle_beta   90.00
_cell.angle_gamma   90.00
#
_symmetry.space_group_name_H-M   'P 1'
#
loop_
_entity.id
_entity.type
_entity.pdbx_description
1 polymer ?
#
loop_
_entity_poly.entity_id
_entity_poly.type
_entity_poly.pdbx_seq_one_letter_code
_entity_poly.pdbx_strand_id
1 'polypeptide(L)'
;VKPVVADTQYSTQHLDVFKQIAHVLFAPFRAFYRCVFWIFGVAVLVTALALAASLPIVQFVALGYLLEISRRIVQHEKVRAGFWGIQAAARAGGVILGTFLIWLPAYFMSNYYMDATIMLPGSERTAQYGWQTALLAAFTSLVTMWAWTRGGLLRHFIWPAPVRFLKEGLNRKIYVAAHNRFWEFVSQFPLRALFVAGFLGFIGTF
;
A
#
# COMPACT_ATOMS: atom_id res chain seq x y z
N VAL A 1 34.88 -22.69 -45.97
CA VAL A 1 34.51 -21.66 -45.00
C VAL A 1 33.61 -22.32 -43.98
N LYS A 2 34.14 -22.67 -42.79
CA LYS A 2 33.34 -23.16 -41.65
C LYS A 2 32.75 -21.95 -40.91
N PRO A 3 31.45 -21.93 -40.61
CA PRO A 3 30.82 -20.82 -39.88
C PRO A 3 31.25 -20.86 -38.40
N VAL A 4 31.52 -19.65 -37.87
CA VAL A 4 31.84 -19.33 -36.48
C VAL A 4 30.58 -19.58 -35.62
N VAL A 5 30.39 -20.81 -35.17
CA VAL A 5 29.29 -21.18 -34.22
C VAL A 5 29.82 -21.21 -32.78
N ALA A 6 31.10 -21.08 -32.55
CA ALA A 6 31.73 -21.22 -31.22
C ALA A 6 31.53 -20.00 -30.31
N ASP A 7 31.39 -18.79 -30.86
CA ASP A 7 31.32 -17.56 -30.05
C ASP A 7 29.98 -17.31 -29.35
N THR A 8 28.88 -17.80 -29.89
CA THR A 8 27.55 -17.65 -29.29
C THR A 8 27.36 -18.52 -28.06
N GLN A 9 28.00 -19.66 -27.97
CA GLN A 9 27.86 -20.61 -26.87
C GLN A 9 28.64 -20.15 -25.61
N TYR A 10 29.79 -19.51 -25.78
CA TYR A 10 30.57 -18.91 -24.68
C TYR A 10 29.87 -17.69 -24.06
N SER A 11 29.24 -16.89 -24.88
CA SER A 11 28.50 -15.68 -24.41
C SER A 11 27.25 -16.01 -23.58
N THR A 12 26.53 -17.06 -23.94
CA THR A 12 25.35 -17.52 -23.19
C THR A 12 25.71 -18.13 -21.85
N GLN A 13 26.81 -18.90 -21.79
CA GLN A 13 27.25 -19.55 -20.57
C GLN A 13 27.74 -18.55 -19.50
N HIS A 14 28.43 -17.49 -19.88
CA HIS A 14 28.81 -16.41 -18.96
C HIS A 14 27.64 -15.61 -18.46
N LEU A 15 26.63 -15.38 -19.29
CA LEU A 15 25.37 -14.68 -18.87
C LEU A 15 24.57 -15.51 -17.87
N ASP A 16 24.56 -16.84 -18.02
CA ASP A 16 23.83 -17.71 -17.10
C ASP A 16 24.53 -17.85 -15.75
N VAL A 17 25.85 -17.93 -15.73
CA VAL A 17 26.66 -17.92 -14.49
C VAL A 17 26.50 -16.59 -13.76
N PHE A 18 26.51 -15.46 -14.47
CA PHE A 18 26.30 -14.14 -13.87
C PHE A 18 24.89 -13.97 -13.28
N LYS A 19 23.86 -14.49 -13.98
CA LYS A 19 22.48 -14.53 -13.47
C LYS A 19 22.37 -15.41 -12.22
N GLN A 20 23.05 -16.54 -12.21
CA GLN A 20 23.03 -17.47 -11.08
C GLN A 20 23.71 -16.90 -9.85
N ILE A 21 24.87 -16.24 -10.02
CA ILE A 21 25.57 -15.54 -8.95
C ILE A 21 24.72 -14.37 -8.42
N ALA A 22 24.14 -13.57 -9.28
CA ALA A 22 23.24 -12.49 -8.90
C ALA A 22 22.01 -13.04 -8.15
N HIS A 23 21.44 -14.17 -8.57
CA HIS A 23 20.30 -14.78 -7.90
C HIS A 23 20.64 -15.25 -6.49
N VAL A 24 21.81 -15.84 -6.28
CA VAL A 24 22.28 -16.30 -4.96
C VAL A 24 22.65 -15.11 -4.06
N LEU A 25 23.32 -14.10 -4.59
CA LEU A 25 23.72 -12.91 -3.85
C LEU A 25 22.52 -12.08 -3.37
N PHE A 26 21.47 -11.98 -4.19
CA PHE A 26 20.25 -11.24 -3.83
C PHE A 26 19.17 -12.08 -3.13
N ALA A 27 19.38 -13.39 -2.97
CA ALA A 27 18.43 -14.28 -2.29
C ALA A 27 18.15 -13.87 -0.84
N PRO A 28 19.16 -13.55 0.03
CA PRO A 28 18.92 -13.15 1.40
C PRO A 28 18.19 -11.81 1.48
N PHE A 29 18.49 -10.86 0.59
CA PHE A 29 17.82 -9.57 0.54
C PHE A 29 16.32 -9.71 0.15
N ARG A 30 16.02 -10.59 -0.79
CA ARG A 30 14.64 -10.91 -1.18
C ARG A 30 13.88 -11.61 -0.05
N ALA A 31 14.55 -12.51 0.68
CA ALA A 31 13.96 -13.20 1.82
C ALA A 31 13.65 -12.21 2.95
N PHE A 32 14.60 -11.32 3.27
CA PHE A 32 14.42 -10.25 4.23
C PHE A 32 13.27 -9.32 3.85
N TYR A 33 13.24 -8.83 2.61
CA TYR A 33 12.15 -7.98 2.12
C TYR A 33 10.79 -8.65 2.23
N ARG A 34 10.68 -9.95 1.89
CA ARG A 34 9.44 -10.72 2.05
C ARG A 34 9.00 -10.84 3.50
N CYS A 35 9.96 -11.04 4.40
CA CYS A 35 9.69 -11.13 5.83
C CYS A 35 9.16 -9.78 6.38
N VAL A 36 9.85 -8.69 6.10
CA VAL A 36 9.44 -7.33 6.50
C VAL A 36 8.05 -6.99 5.92
N PHE A 37 7.83 -7.27 4.65
CA PHE A 37 6.55 -7.02 4.01
C PHE A 37 5.42 -7.85 4.61
N TRP A 38 5.70 -9.10 5.00
CA TRP A 38 4.72 -9.95 5.66
C TRP A 38 4.39 -9.45 7.09
N ILE A 39 5.40 -9.10 7.89
CA ILE A 39 5.22 -8.53 9.24
C ILE A 39 4.42 -7.22 9.16
N PHE A 40 4.76 -6.35 8.22
CA PHE A 40 4.01 -5.11 7.98
C PHE A 40 2.56 -5.40 7.61
N GLY A 41 2.30 -6.37 6.73
CA GLY A 41 0.95 -6.78 6.37
C GLY A 41 0.13 -7.30 7.55
N VAL A 42 0.75 -8.09 8.43
CA VAL A 42 0.11 -8.57 9.67
C VAL A 42 -0.21 -7.39 10.59
N ALA A 43 0.73 -6.48 10.81
CA ALA A 43 0.52 -5.31 11.66
C ALA A 43 -0.65 -4.44 11.15
N VAL A 44 -0.69 -4.15 9.86
CA VAL A 44 -1.80 -3.40 9.23
C VAL A 44 -3.11 -4.14 9.37
N LEU A 45 -3.12 -5.46 9.16
CA LEU A 45 -4.32 -6.28 9.28
C LEU A 45 -4.86 -6.26 10.72
N VAL A 46 -3.99 -6.45 11.72
CA VAL A 46 -4.37 -6.40 13.13
C VAL A 46 -4.93 -5.04 13.50
N THR A 47 -4.28 -3.96 13.06
CA THR A 47 -4.77 -2.59 13.29
C THR A 47 -6.13 -2.38 12.63
N ALA A 48 -6.32 -2.82 11.38
CA ALA A 48 -7.59 -2.72 10.67
C ALA A 48 -8.71 -3.51 11.38
N LEU A 49 -8.42 -4.73 11.88
CA LEU A 49 -9.36 -5.53 12.65
C LEU A 49 -9.70 -4.88 14.00
N ALA A 50 -8.72 -4.30 14.68
CA ALA A 50 -8.96 -3.57 15.94
C ALA A 50 -9.86 -2.35 15.72
N LEU A 51 -9.63 -1.57 14.64
CA LEU A 51 -10.50 -0.47 14.27
C LEU A 51 -11.91 -0.95 13.86
N ALA A 52 -12.00 -2.05 13.12
CA ALA A 52 -13.28 -2.66 12.76
C ALA A 52 -14.05 -3.15 14.00
N ALA A 53 -13.36 -3.74 14.97
CA ALA A 53 -13.96 -4.22 16.20
C ALA A 53 -14.45 -3.08 17.12
N SER A 54 -13.98 -1.84 16.96
CA SER A 54 -14.48 -0.69 17.70
C SER A 54 -15.85 -0.20 17.26
N LEU A 55 -16.31 -0.63 16.06
CA LEU A 55 -17.60 -0.26 15.50
C LEU A 55 -18.63 -1.39 15.68
N PRO A 56 -19.76 -1.18 16.36
CA PRO A 56 -20.70 -2.25 16.77
C PRO A 56 -21.17 -3.17 15.63
N ILE A 57 -21.42 -2.63 14.45
CA ILE A 57 -21.87 -3.43 13.29
C ILE A 57 -20.67 -4.10 12.59
N VAL A 58 -19.55 -3.38 12.45
CA VAL A 58 -18.36 -3.85 11.72
C VAL A 58 -17.60 -4.91 12.52
N GLN A 59 -17.75 -4.95 13.84
CA GLN A 59 -17.15 -5.99 14.69
C GLN A 59 -17.53 -7.42 14.27
N PHE A 60 -18.75 -7.62 13.73
CA PHE A 60 -19.15 -8.94 13.22
C PHE A 60 -18.33 -9.38 12.01
N VAL A 61 -17.90 -8.44 11.16
CA VAL A 61 -17.00 -8.75 10.04
C VAL A 61 -15.61 -9.14 10.57
N ALA A 62 -15.12 -8.45 11.60
CA ALA A 62 -13.84 -8.77 12.24
C ALA A 62 -13.90 -10.16 12.91
N LEU A 63 -14.97 -10.46 13.63
CA LEU A 63 -15.20 -11.76 14.26
C LEU A 63 -15.29 -12.87 13.20
N GLY A 64 -16.07 -12.68 12.14
CA GLY A 64 -16.19 -13.63 11.05
C GLY A 64 -14.85 -13.89 10.34
N TYR A 65 -14.03 -12.87 10.18
CA TYR A 65 -12.68 -13.01 9.63
C TYR A 65 -11.78 -13.86 10.55
N LEU A 66 -11.83 -13.64 11.86
CA LEU A 66 -11.07 -14.45 12.84
C LEU A 66 -11.53 -15.91 12.85
N LEU A 67 -12.83 -16.17 12.77
CA LEU A 67 -13.37 -17.52 12.65
C LEU A 67 -12.90 -18.20 11.36
N GLU A 68 -12.89 -17.50 10.25
CA GLU A 68 -12.40 -18.02 8.97
C GLU A 68 -10.89 -18.31 9.01
N ILE A 69 -10.08 -17.44 9.66
CA ILE A 69 -8.66 -17.73 9.91
C ILE A 69 -8.50 -19.02 10.70
N SER A 70 -9.22 -19.16 11.82
CA SER A 70 -9.15 -20.34 12.69
C SER A 70 -9.51 -21.61 11.91
N ARG A 71 -10.58 -21.57 11.13
CA ARG A 71 -11.01 -22.68 10.27
C ARG A 71 -9.92 -23.09 9.28
N ARG A 72 -9.28 -22.13 8.61
CA ARG A 72 -8.21 -22.39 7.62
C ARG A 72 -6.94 -22.94 8.25
N ILE A 73 -6.56 -22.46 9.43
CA ILE A 73 -5.40 -22.97 10.16
C ILE A 73 -5.61 -24.45 10.49
N VAL A 74 -6.79 -24.80 11.02
CA VAL A 74 -7.13 -26.17 11.36
C VAL A 74 -7.16 -27.09 10.12
N GLN A 75 -7.69 -26.60 8.99
CA GLN A 75 -7.77 -27.40 7.76
C GLN A 75 -6.42 -27.61 7.06
N HIS A 76 -5.50 -26.65 7.15
CA HIS A 76 -4.26 -26.68 6.37
C HIS A 76 -3.01 -26.93 7.21
N GLU A 77 -3.16 -27.05 8.53
CA GLU A 77 -2.06 -27.26 9.50
C GLU A 77 -0.91 -26.23 9.37
N LYS A 78 -1.17 -25.10 8.70
CA LYS A 78 -0.18 -24.05 8.45
C LYS A 78 -0.76 -22.69 8.85
N VAL A 79 -0.16 -22.08 9.87
CA VAL A 79 -0.53 -20.73 10.32
C VAL A 79 -0.55 -19.71 9.18
N ARG A 80 0.41 -19.80 8.26
CA ARG A 80 0.53 -18.87 7.13
C ARG A 80 -0.62 -18.98 6.12
N ALA A 81 -1.28 -20.14 6.01
CA ALA A 81 -2.43 -20.32 5.13
C ALA A 81 -3.72 -19.70 5.69
N GLY A 82 -3.78 -19.54 7.02
CA GLY A 82 -4.91 -18.90 7.68
C GLY A 82 -5.05 -17.42 7.38
N PHE A 83 -3.92 -16.72 7.27
CA PHE A 83 -3.90 -15.27 7.05
C PHE A 83 -4.16 -14.89 5.59
N TRP A 84 -5.37 -15.10 5.15
CA TRP A 84 -5.86 -14.66 3.86
C TRP A 84 -5.96 -13.13 3.82
N GLY A 85 -5.46 -12.52 2.72
CA GLY A 85 -5.55 -11.07 2.54
C GLY A 85 -4.37 -10.26 3.09
N ILE A 86 -3.32 -10.85 3.68
CA ILE A 86 -2.12 -10.12 4.13
C ILE A 86 -1.53 -9.23 3.05
N GLN A 87 -1.45 -9.73 1.80
CA GLN A 87 -0.91 -8.93 0.70
C GLN A 87 -1.79 -7.73 0.37
N ALA A 88 -3.11 -7.91 0.48
CA ALA A 88 -4.08 -6.85 0.32
C ALA A 88 -3.97 -5.82 1.46
N ALA A 89 -3.88 -6.28 2.70
CA ALA A 89 -3.67 -5.44 3.89
C ALA A 89 -2.35 -4.65 3.80
N ALA A 90 -1.26 -5.31 3.40
CA ALA A 90 0.04 -4.64 3.21
C ALA A 90 -0.01 -3.57 2.11
N ARG A 91 -0.74 -3.80 1.02
CA ARG A 91 -0.95 -2.78 -0.02
C ARG A 91 -1.76 -1.61 0.50
N ALA A 92 -2.88 -1.87 1.16
CA ALA A 92 -3.71 -0.83 1.76
C ALA A 92 -2.93 -0.02 2.80
N GLY A 93 -2.19 -0.69 3.69
CA GLY A 93 -1.31 -0.03 4.65
C GLY A 93 -0.21 0.79 3.99
N GLY A 94 0.36 0.31 2.88
CA GLY A 94 1.34 1.06 2.08
C GLY A 94 0.75 2.33 1.47
N VAL A 95 -0.50 2.30 1.01
CA VAL A 95 -1.23 3.49 0.52
C VAL A 95 -1.46 4.49 1.66
N ILE A 96 -1.96 4.03 2.81
CA ILE A 96 -2.23 4.88 3.97
C ILE A 96 -0.93 5.52 4.48
N LEU A 97 0.10 4.70 4.70
CA LEU A 97 1.39 5.17 5.18
C LEU A 97 2.05 6.14 4.19
N GLY A 98 2.03 5.82 2.90
CA GLY A 98 2.59 6.70 1.86
C GLY A 98 1.86 8.03 1.77
N THR A 99 0.53 8.02 1.86
CA THR A 99 -0.29 9.23 1.91
C THR A 99 0.07 10.06 3.16
N PHE A 100 0.11 9.43 4.33
CA PHE A 100 0.46 10.10 5.58
C PHE A 100 1.85 10.77 5.49
N LEU A 101 2.87 10.04 5.02
CA LEU A 101 4.24 10.57 4.91
C LEU A 101 4.34 11.78 3.96
N ILE A 102 3.61 11.75 2.83
CA ILE A 102 3.60 12.87 1.87
C ILE A 102 2.86 14.10 2.43
N TRP A 103 1.84 13.88 3.26
CA TRP A 103 1.09 14.98 3.87
C TRP A 103 1.76 15.58 5.10
N LEU A 104 2.76 14.91 5.69
CA LEU A 104 3.51 15.40 6.85
C LEU A 104 4.08 16.82 6.68
N PRO A 105 4.77 17.15 5.57
CA PRO A 105 5.28 18.52 5.39
C PRO A 105 4.16 19.57 5.32
N ALA A 106 3.05 19.26 4.66
CA ALA A 106 1.89 20.15 4.58
C ALA A 106 1.24 20.34 5.96
N TYR A 107 1.16 19.29 6.76
CA TYR A 107 0.66 19.35 8.12
C TYR A 107 1.53 20.23 9.02
N PHE A 108 2.85 20.08 8.98
CA PHE A 108 3.76 20.94 9.75
C PHE A 108 3.65 22.41 9.31
N MET A 109 3.60 22.66 8.00
CA MET A 109 3.47 24.02 7.49
C MET A 109 2.13 24.66 7.87
N SER A 110 1.06 23.88 7.93
CA SER A 110 -0.25 24.33 8.43
C SER A 110 -0.19 24.75 9.90
N ASN A 111 0.54 24.02 10.75
CA ASN A 111 0.72 24.41 12.15
C ASN A 111 1.49 25.73 12.27
N TYR A 112 2.59 25.92 11.51
CA TYR A 112 3.29 27.22 11.47
C TYR A 112 2.39 28.36 11.02
N TYR A 113 1.53 28.13 10.03
CA TYR A 113 0.54 29.10 9.60
C TYR A 113 -0.47 29.44 10.73
N MET A 114 -0.98 28.42 11.43
CA MET A 114 -1.88 28.65 12.57
C MET A 114 -1.22 29.44 13.69
N ASP A 115 -0.01 29.09 14.06
CA ASP A 115 0.74 29.83 15.07
C ASP A 115 0.98 31.29 14.66
N ALA A 116 1.33 31.52 13.38
CA ALA A 116 1.50 32.87 12.85
C ALA A 116 0.20 33.69 12.85
N THR A 117 -0.95 33.08 12.59
CA THR A 117 -2.25 33.78 12.64
C THR A 117 -2.59 34.26 14.06
N ILE A 118 -2.14 33.52 15.07
CA ILE A 118 -2.38 33.86 16.48
C ILE A 118 -1.39 34.92 16.96
N MET A 119 -0.09 34.74 16.65
CA MET A 119 0.99 35.58 17.18
C MET A 119 1.15 36.90 16.41
N LEU A 120 0.89 36.89 15.10
CA LEU A 120 1.14 38.02 14.18
C LEU A 120 -0.05 38.25 13.25
N PRO A 121 -1.24 38.54 13.78
CA PRO A 121 -2.46 38.69 12.97
C PRO A 121 -2.30 39.82 11.95
N GLY A 122 -2.61 39.51 10.68
CA GLY A 122 -2.56 40.48 9.59
C GLY A 122 -1.15 40.85 9.09
N SER A 123 -0.10 40.18 9.58
CA SER A 123 1.26 40.47 9.11
C SER A 123 1.53 39.86 7.72
N GLU A 124 2.48 40.46 7.00
CA GLU A 124 2.94 39.95 5.71
C GLU A 124 3.50 38.50 5.82
N ARG A 125 4.14 38.17 6.93
CA ARG A 125 4.63 36.81 7.23
C ARG A 125 3.50 35.80 7.33
N THR A 126 2.41 36.15 7.97
CA THR A 126 1.21 35.29 8.06
C THR A 126 0.63 35.01 6.69
N ALA A 127 0.52 36.04 5.82
CA ALA A 127 0.09 35.87 4.45
C ALA A 127 1.03 34.95 3.64
N GLN A 128 2.35 35.09 3.84
CA GLN A 128 3.36 34.26 3.21
C GLN A 128 3.24 32.78 3.63
N TYR A 129 3.10 32.48 4.92
CA TYR A 129 2.87 31.11 5.40
C TYR A 129 1.57 30.53 4.88
N GLY A 130 0.51 31.31 4.79
CA GLY A 130 -0.77 30.89 4.19
C GLY A 130 -0.62 30.45 2.76
N TRP A 131 0.05 31.25 1.95
CA TRP A 131 0.33 30.93 0.54
C TRP A 131 1.22 29.69 0.38
N GLN A 132 2.29 29.57 1.16
CA GLN A 132 3.18 28.41 1.15
C GLN A 132 2.43 27.13 1.55
N THR A 133 1.58 27.20 2.57
CA THR A 133 0.73 26.08 3.00
C THR A 133 -0.22 25.66 1.89
N ALA A 134 -0.86 26.60 1.21
CA ALA A 134 -1.78 26.32 0.11
C ALA A 134 -1.06 25.67 -1.08
N LEU A 135 0.11 26.17 -1.48
CA LEU A 135 0.93 25.59 -2.54
C LEU A 135 1.38 24.17 -2.19
N LEU A 136 1.86 23.97 -0.95
CA LEU A 136 2.32 22.66 -0.50
C LEU A 136 1.18 21.66 -0.43
N ALA A 137 0.01 22.07 0.05
CA ALA A 137 -1.19 21.24 0.08
C ALA A 137 -1.66 20.87 -1.34
N ALA A 138 -1.63 21.82 -2.28
CA ALA A 138 -1.95 21.53 -3.69
C ALA A 138 -0.97 20.54 -4.30
N PHE A 139 0.34 20.74 -4.08
CA PHE A 139 1.38 19.84 -4.57
C PHE A 139 1.25 18.43 -4.00
N THR A 140 1.09 18.30 -2.67
CA THR A 140 0.92 17.01 -1.99
C THR A 140 -0.34 16.29 -2.43
N SER A 141 -1.45 17.01 -2.65
CA SER A 141 -2.69 16.46 -3.20
C SER A 141 -2.46 15.86 -4.60
N LEU A 142 -1.76 16.58 -5.46
CA LEU A 142 -1.47 16.17 -6.84
C LEU A 142 -0.57 14.94 -6.87
N VAL A 143 0.48 14.91 -6.05
CA VAL A 143 1.38 13.75 -5.92
C VAL A 143 0.63 12.54 -5.35
N THR A 144 -0.22 12.73 -4.35
CA THR A 144 -1.03 11.67 -3.75
C THR A 144 -1.98 11.06 -4.79
N MET A 145 -2.73 11.90 -5.52
CA MET A 145 -3.63 11.44 -6.57
C MET A 145 -2.87 10.65 -7.64
N TRP A 146 -1.71 11.15 -8.07
CA TRP A 146 -0.87 10.45 -9.04
C TRP A 146 -0.33 9.12 -8.52
N ALA A 147 0.12 9.05 -7.26
CA ALA A 147 0.59 7.81 -6.64
C ALA A 147 -0.55 6.76 -6.56
N TRP A 148 -1.78 7.18 -6.25
CA TRP A 148 -2.94 6.29 -6.22
C TRP A 148 -3.29 5.73 -7.60
N THR A 149 -3.26 6.56 -8.64
CA THR A 149 -3.52 6.09 -10.01
C THR A 149 -2.50 5.06 -10.50
N ARG A 150 -1.26 5.10 -9.97
CA ARG A 150 -0.20 4.12 -10.26
C ARG A 150 -0.29 2.84 -9.41
N GLY A 151 -1.29 2.70 -8.55
CA GLY A 151 -1.52 1.51 -7.72
C GLY A 151 -1.08 1.65 -6.26
N GLY A 152 -0.73 2.87 -5.80
CA GLY A 152 -0.55 3.19 -4.38
C GLY A 152 0.59 2.48 -3.66
N LEU A 153 1.55 1.87 -4.37
CA LEU A 153 2.71 1.26 -3.71
C LEU A 153 3.57 2.36 -3.06
N LEU A 154 4.15 2.08 -1.90
CA LEU A 154 4.97 3.04 -1.14
C LEU A 154 6.06 3.70 -2.01
N ARG A 155 6.70 2.94 -2.90
CA ARG A 155 7.68 3.45 -3.86
C ARG A 155 7.14 4.55 -4.80
N HIS A 156 5.83 4.56 -5.09
CA HIS A 156 5.21 5.57 -5.96
C HIS A 156 5.05 6.92 -5.28
N PHE A 157 5.02 6.92 -3.95
CA PHE A 157 5.02 8.13 -3.12
C PHE A 157 6.43 8.70 -2.99
N ILE A 158 7.45 7.85 -2.83
CA ILE A 158 8.86 8.30 -2.73
C ILE A 158 9.38 8.79 -4.08
N TRP A 159 8.98 8.12 -5.19
CA TRP A 159 9.42 8.45 -6.54
C TRP A 159 8.22 8.73 -7.47
N PRO A 160 7.72 9.98 -7.50
CA PRO A 160 6.50 10.34 -8.24
C PRO A 160 6.63 10.24 -9.77
N ALA A 161 7.87 10.10 -10.33
CA ALA A 161 8.17 10.03 -11.75
C ALA A 161 7.47 11.15 -12.55
N PRO A 162 7.90 12.41 -12.40
CA PRO A 162 7.22 13.59 -12.96
C PRO A 162 7.12 13.57 -14.49
N VAL A 163 8.13 13.02 -15.17
CA VAL A 163 8.14 12.90 -16.65
C VAL A 163 6.99 12.01 -17.13
N ARG A 164 6.69 10.95 -16.39
CA ARG A 164 5.58 10.06 -16.72
C ARG A 164 4.23 10.71 -16.42
N PHE A 165 4.15 11.52 -15.38
CA PHE A 165 2.96 12.32 -15.08
C PHE A 165 2.62 13.27 -16.22
N LEU A 166 3.59 14.00 -16.76
CA LEU A 166 3.38 14.93 -17.87
C LEU A 166 2.92 14.22 -19.16
N LYS A 167 3.40 13.00 -19.40
CA LYS A 167 3.03 12.22 -20.60
C LYS A 167 1.68 11.51 -20.48
N GLU A 168 1.37 10.99 -19.31
CA GLU A 168 0.25 10.08 -19.10
C GLU A 168 -0.85 10.65 -18.20
N GLY A 169 -0.55 11.68 -17.37
CA GLY A 169 -1.45 12.21 -16.34
C GLY A 169 -2.77 12.79 -16.86
N LEU A 170 -2.82 13.27 -18.11
CA LEU A 170 -4.04 13.75 -18.77
C LEU A 170 -4.86 12.63 -19.45
N ASN A 171 -4.35 11.37 -19.45
CA ASN A 171 -5.02 10.26 -20.09
C ASN A 171 -6.13 9.68 -19.19
N ARG A 172 -7.38 9.94 -19.55
CA ARG A 172 -8.59 9.44 -18.84
C ARG A 172 -8.57 7.92 -18.59
N LYS A 173 -7.96 7.14 -19.47
CA LYS A 173 -7.90 5.67 -19.36
C LYS A 173 -7.18 5.21 -18.08
N ILE A 174 -6.20 5.97 -17.59
CA ILE A 174 -5.44 5.63 -16.38
C ILE A 174 -6.33 5.73 -15.14
N TYR A 175 -7.17 6.75 -15.07
CA TYR A 175 -8.10 6.96 -13.95
C TYR A 175 -9.21 5.90 -13.93
N VAL A 176 -9.74 5.56 -15.09
CA VAL A 176 -10.72 4.46 -15.22
C VAL A 176 -10.08 3.11 -14.81
N ALA A 177 -8.86 2.84 -15.25
CA ALA A 177 -8.14 1.64 -14.86
C ALA A 177 -7.80 1.60 -13.35
N ALA A 178 -7.53 2.74 -12.73
CA ALA A 178 -7.33 2.85 -11.28
C ALA A 178 -8.64 2.58 -10.52
N HIS A 179 -9.75 3.15 -10.97
CA HIS A 179 -11.08 2.93 -10.43
C HIS A 179 -11.48 1.44 -10.50
N ASN A 180 -11.31 0.81 -11.65
CA ASN A 180 -11.63 -0.62 -11.82
C ASN A 180 -10.78 -1.51 -10.89
N ARG A 181 -9.48 -1.22 -10.75
CA ARG A 181 -8.60 -1.94 -9.82
C ARG A 181 -9.03 -1.78 -8.36
N PHE A 182 -9.53 -0.61 -7.99
CA PHE A 182 -10.06 -0.38 -6.63
C PHE A 182 -11.30 -1.25 -6.38
N TRP A 183 -12.26 -1.27 -7.30
CA TRP A 183 -13.45 -2.11 -7.18
C TRP A 183 -13.16 -3.60 -7.24
N GLU A 184 -12.23 -4.02 -8.08
CA GLU A 184 -11.72 -5.40 -8.11
C GLU A 184 -11.09 -5.79 -6.75
N PHE A 185 -10.32 -4.89 -6.16
CA PHE A 185 -9.76 -5.10 -4.81
C PHE A 185 -10.86 -5.25 -3.75
N VAL A 186 -11.86 -4.37 -3.75
CA VAL A 186 -12.98 -4.43 -2.79
C VAL A 186 -13.82 -5.70 -2.98
N SER A 187 -14.06 -6.11 -4.22
CA SER A 187 -14.85 -7.30 -4.54
C SER A 187 -14.19 -8.63 -4.15
N GLN A 188 -12.86 -8.64 -3.92
CA GLN A 188 -12.15 -9.82 -3.43
C GLN A 188 -12.49 -10.17 -1.97
N PHE A 189 -13.07 -9.23 -1.22
CA PHE A 189 -13.47 -9.47 0.16
C PHE A 189 -14.94 -9.93 0.25
N PRO A 190 -15.23 -11.14 0.68
CA PRO A 190 -16.59 -11.63 0.85
C PRO A 190 -17.23 -11.06 2.14
N LEU A 191 -17.39 -9.74 2.22
CA LEU A 191 -17.86 -9.03 3.40
C LEU A 191 -19.19 -9.58 3.95
N ARG A 192 -20.12 -9.95 3.05
CA ARG A 192 -21.40 -10.54 3.43
C ARG A 192 -21.21 -11.89 4.14
N ALA A 193 -20.37 -12.78 3.59
CA ALA A 193 -20.11 -14.08 4.18
C ALA A 193 -19.41 -13.95 5.53
N LEU A 194 -18.45 -13.04 5.67
CA LEU A 194 -17.76 -12.77 6.92
C LEU A 194 -18.71 -12.18 7.98
N PHE A 195 -19.59 -11.25 7.59
CA PHE A 195 -20.59 -10.69 8.49
C PHE A 195 -21.55 -11.78 9.00
N VAL A 196 -22.11 -12.60 8.11
CA VAL A 196 -23.03 -13.69 8.49
C VAL A 196 -22.32 -14.71 9.40
N ALA A 197 -21.09 -15.11 9.07
CA ALA A 197 -20.33 -16.05 9.90
C ALA A 197 -20.04 -15.46 11.28
N GLY A 198 -19.65 -14.20 11.37
CA GLY A 198 -19.41 -13.53 12.66
C GLY A 198 -20.67 -13.34 13.49
N PHE A 199 -21.79 -12.99 12.85
CA PHE A 199 -23.08 -12.84 13.52
C PHE A 199 -23.61 -14.18 14.04
N LEU A 200 -23.56 -15.24 13.24
CA LEU A 200 -23.93 -16.58 13.66
C LEU A 200 -23.01 -17.11 14.76
N GLY A 201 -21.71 -16.88 14.65
CA GLY A 201 -20.74 -17.23 15.69
C GLY A 201 -21.03 -16.51 17.01
N PHE A 202 -21.40 -15.24 16.95
CA PHE A 202 -21.81 -14.47 18.14
C PHE A 202 -23.06 -15.04 18.79
N ILE A 203 -24.13 -15.34 18.02
CA ILE A 203 -25.36 -15.93 18.54
C ILE A 203 -25.11 -17.33 19.10
N GLY A 204 -24.25 -18.12 18.46
CA GLY A 204 -23.95 -19.49 18.90
C GLY A 204 -23.13 -19.59 20.19
N THR A 205 -22.60 -18.47 20.69
CA THR A 205 -21.89 -18.40 21.99
C THR A 205 -22.78 -18.04 23.17
N PHE A 206 -24.04 -17.70 22.92
CA PHE A 206 -25.07 -17.47 23.93
C PHE A 206 -26.15 -18.55 23.90
#